data_b89128cbb3c3f93f5a1d61424a8b056b
#
_entry.id   b89128cbb3c3f93f5a1d61424a8b056b
#
_cell.length_a   1.000
_cell.length_b   1.000
_cell.length_c   1.000
_cell.angle_alpha   90.00
_cell.angle_beta   90.00
_cell.angle_gamma   90.00
#
_symmetry.space_group_name_H-M   'P 1'
#
loop_
_entity.id
_entity.type
_entity.pdbx_description
1 polymer ?
#
loop_
_entity_poly.entity_id
_entity_poly.type
_entity_poly.pdbx_seq_one_letter_code
_entity_poly.pdbx_strand_id
1 'polypeptide(L)'
;MTLGLAAVLAGIYGWTAWAGPLDVDGMVRFGAKVGPLMTEAGEPWRLLTANFLHRDGLHLGLNLLVLVAVGSVLEGTWRRLDYGALLLAAGLSTMTCSLLWAEEVSVGASGVAYGCVGALIVLGRRYRAELSPVGRRLAGEGVLPTVLVFLWMGWTSVGVDNAGHLGGFVTGLLVGRFVKPERLLASEPRSVSLARAGSVVAVSVVLAAAGVFGRSLWRVERDDVFGVSVAMPGSWRQGADRLGRLAFSNGLPGLGRASFAAEAIEAGEPGDGELQAVHFMETTLSPGVAAPEGRPVNVRGPVPAWVSGGRAQQVQAELQGPGGATHLRALFVPRGEFVYQLVFTWPEAFPRYVHVVDRMVAELRLEEPAMLREARARALLVPGASEPLAELGTALRRWGRPEEAVEPLTEAVRLAPSQVGTRVELARALFESGRVEEGCRAAEEAQVYGPLETGALEAGVRCELARGNTERALQRLEEARRVDPRDPRLRAAEAALRATVKAGGR
;
A
#
# COMPACT_ATOMS: atom_id res chain seq x y z
N MET A 1 32.62 19.06 -21.19
CA MET A 1 31.42 18.53 -20.51
C MET A 1 31.49 17.01 -20.37
N THR A 2 31.76 16.28 -21.46
CA THR A 2 31.80 14.80 -21.47
C THR A 2 32.78 14.24 -20.46
N LEU A 3 34.05 14.71 -20.48
CA LEU A 3 35.07 14.27 -19.51
C LEU A 3 34.72 14.69 -18.07
N GLY A 4 34.13 15.87 -17.89
CA GLY A 4 33.63 16.30 -16.57
C GLY A 4 32.53 15.39 -16.05
N LEU A 5 31.55 15.01 -16.90
CA LEU A 5 30.49 14.06 -16.53
C LEU A 5 31.09 12.68 -16.21
N ALA A 6 32.03 12.21 -17.04
CA ALA A 6 32.72 10.95 -16.79
C ALA A 6 33.45 10.92 -15.43
N ALA A 7 34.15 12.01 -15.08
CA ALA A 7 34.82 12.16 -13.79
C ALA A 7 33.80 12.16 -12.62
N VAL A 8 32.65 12.83 -12.78
CA VAL A 8 31.58 12.83 -11.78
C VAL A 8 31.02 11.42 -11.58
N LEU A 9 30.74 10.67 -12.67
CA LEU A 9 30.23 9.30 -12.59
C LEU A 9 31.23 8.38 -11.88
N ALA A 10 32.54 8.49 -12.21
CA ALA A 10 33.60 7.72 -11.56
C ALA A 10 33.72 8.08 -10.07
N GLY A 11 33.65 9.36 -9.74
CA GLY A 11 33.70 9.84 -8.36
C GLY A 11 32.51 9.38 -7.51
N ILE A 12 31.29 9.44 -8.05
CA ILE A 12 30.09 8.94 -7.39
C ILE A 12 30.19 7.42 -7.17
N TYR A 13 30.63 6.67 -8.19
CA TYR A 13 30.83 5.23 -8.05
C TYR A 13 31.86 4.89 -6.95
N GLY A 14 33.01 5.57 -6.94
CA GLY A 14 34.00 5.37 -5.90
C GLY A 14 33.47 5.70 -4.50
N TRP A 15 32.69 6.78 -4.37
CA TRP A 15 32.06 7.16 -3.11
C TRP A 15 31.02 6.13 -2.67
N THR A 16 30.11 5.69 -3.55
CA THR A 16 29.07 4.71 -3.20
C THR A 16 29.68 3.35 -2.84
N ALA A 17 30.71 2.91 -3.55
CA ALA A 17 31.44 1.67 -3.24
C ALA A 17 32.18 1.73 -1.89
N TRP A 18 32.64 2.92 -1.49
CA TRP A 18 33.25 3.13 -0.17
C TRP A 18 32.19 3.24 0.95
N ALA A 19 31.05 3.90 0.67
CA ALA A 19 30.02 4.21 1.66
C ALA A 19 29.14 3.00 2.05
N GLY A 20 29.12 1.94 1.24
CA GLY A 20 28.33 0.75 1.55
C GLY A 20 28.27 -0.30 0.43
N PRO A 21 27.54 -1.38 0.65
CA PRO A 21 27.38 -2.42 -0.35
C PRO A 21 26.64 -1.90 -1.59
N LEU A 22 27.08 -2.35 -2.77
CA LEU A 22 26.46 -2.04 -4.07
C LEU A 22 25.39 -3.09 -4.46
N ASP A 23 24.73 -3.69 -3.46
CA ASP A 23 23.55 -4.51 -3.64
C ASP A 23 22.31 -3.66 -3.97
N VAL A 24 21.17 -4.30 -4.14
CA VAL A 24 19.92 -3.61 -4.50
C VAL A 24 19.53 -2.61 -3.42
N ASP A 25 19.64 -2.97 -2.15
CA ASP A 25 19.28 -2.10 -1.02
C ASP A 25 20.20 -0.88 -0.93
N GLY A 26 21.50 -1.08 -1.13
CA GLY A 26 22.47 0.01 -1.21
C GLY A 26 22.15 0.96 -2.36
N MET A 27 21.85 0.44 -3.56
CA MET A 27 21.47 1.26 -4.70
C MET A 27 20.19 2.07 -4.43
N VAL A 28 19.19 1.49 -3.78
CA VAL A 28 17.95 2.19 -3.39
C VAL A 28 18.26 3.32 -2.41
N ARG A 29 19.10 3.09 -1.40
CA ARG A 29 19.53 4.12 -0.44
C ARG A 29 20.25 5.27 -1.12
N PHE A 30 21.09 5.00 -2.13
CA PHE A 30 21.82 6.03 -2.88
C PHE A 30 20.96 6.75 -3.93
N GLY A 31 19.73 6.32 -4.19
CA GLY A 31 18.81 7.03 -5.08
C GLY A 31 18.57 6.35 -6.43
N ALA A 32 18.62 5.02 -6.51
CA ALA A 32 18.18 4.26 -7.66
C ALA A 32 16.71 4.53 -7.98
N LYS A 33 16.32 4.35 -9.24
CA LYS A 33 14.91 4.41 -9.66
C LYS A 33 14.15 3.23 -9.07
N VAL A 34 13.12 3.53 -8.28
CA VAL A 34 12.15 2.60 -7.72
C VAL A 34 10.78 3.21 -7.89
N GLY A 35 9.93 2.57 -8.71
CA GLY A 35 8.62 3.12 -9.07
C GLY A 35 7.78 3.59 -7.87
N PRO A 36 7.46 2.73 -6.90
CA PRO A 36 6.68 3.10 -5.72
C PRO A 36 7.29 4.24 -4.89
N LEU A 37 8.60 4.29 -4.71
CA LEU A 37 9.23 5.40 -3.99
C LEU A 37 9.04 6.73 -4.70
N MET A 38 9.04 6.73 -6.02
CA MET A 38 8.87 7.93 -6.82
C MET A 38 7.41 8.41 -6.86
N THR A 39 6.47 7.49 -6.98
CA THR A 39 5.06 7.79 -7.24
C THR A 39 4.19 7.79 -5.99
N GLU A 40 4.58 7.06 -4.97
CA GLU A 40 3.81 6.87 -3.73
C GLU A 40 4.45 7.56 -2.54
N ALA A 41 5.78 7.39 -2.36
CA ALA A 41 6.52 7.97 -1.25
C ALA A 41 7.07 9.39 -1.52
N GLY A 42 6.78 9.97 -2.70
CA GLY A 42 7.14 11.35 -3.03
C GLY A 42 8.63 11.59 -3.28
N GLU A 43 9.32 10.64 -3.92
CA GLU A 43 10.75 10.73 -4.25
C GLU A 43 11.04 10.88 -5.76
N PRO A 44 10.41 11.85 -6.50
CA PRO A 44 10.60 12.00 -7.94
C PRO A 44 12.03 12.42 -8.34
N TRP A 45 12.84 12.90 -7.38
CA TRP A 45 14.25 13.23 -7.59
C TRP A 45 15.08 12.04 -8.08
N ARG A 46 14.62 10.80 -7.87
CA ARG A 46 15.23 9.57 -8.36
C ARG A 46 15.28 9.50 -9.89
N LEU A 47 14.44 10.26 -10.60
CA LEU A 47 14.54 10.43 -12.06
C LEU A 47 15.94 10.98 -12.49
N LEU A 48 16.55 11.77 -11.63
CA LEU A 48 17.88 12.33 -11.90
C LEU A 48 18.98 11.45 -11.31
N THR A 49 18.91 11.12 -10.02
CA THR A 49 20.01 10.47 -9.30
C THR A 49 20.32 9.08 -9.83
N ALA A 50 19.32 8.32 -10.26
CA ALA A 50 19.51 6.98 -10.81
C ALA A 50 20.47 6.94 -12.01
N ASN A 51 20.54 8.02 -12.81
CA ASN A 51 21.47 8.11 -13.93
C ASN A 51 22.96 8.18 -13.53
N PHE A 52 23.25 8.51 -12.27
CA PHE A 52 24.61 8.66 -11.76
C PHE A 52 25.14 7.44 -11.03
N LEU A 53 24.27 6.48 -10.70
CA LEU A 53 24.64 5.29 -9.96
C LEU A 53 25.02 4.14 -10.89
N HIS A 54 25.93 3.27 -10.44
CA HIS A 54 26.37 2.09 -11.19
C HIS A 54 26.52 0.91 -10.24
N ARG A 55 25.98 -0.24 -10.66
CA ARG A 55 25.97 -1.48 -9.87
C ARG A 55 27.35 -2.07 -9.66
N ASP A 56 28.22 -1.97 -10.66
CA ASP A 56 29.56 -2.53 -10.64
C ASP A 56 30.51 -1.76 -11.57
N GLY A 57 31.82 -2.02 -11.45
CA GLY A 57 32.84 -1.33 -12.22
C GLY A 57 32.83 -1.61 -13.73
N LEU A 58 32.35 -2.80 -14.14
CA LEU A 58 32.17 -3.13 -15.56
C LEU A 58 31.03 -2.32 -16.16
N HIS A 59 29.90 -2.23 -15.46
CA HIS A 59 28.76 -1.41 -15.86
C HIS A 59 29.14 0.06 -16.01
N LEU A 60 29.89 0.61 -15.05
CA LEU A 60 30.45 1.97 -15.17
C LEU A 60 31.40 2.10 -16.37
N GLY A 61 32.36 1.17 -16.51
CA GLY A 61 33.36 1.19 -17.56
C GLY A 61 32.77 1.20 -18.97
N LEU A 62 31.74 0.36 -19.21
CA LEU A 62 31.01 0.32 -20.49
C LEU A 62 30.29 1.64 -20.76
N ASN A 63 29.62 2.21 -19.76
CA ASN A 63 28.95 3.50 -19.90
C ASN A 63 29.93 4.64 -20.20
N LEU A 64 31.05 4.68 -19.49
CA LEU A 64 32.08 5.69 -19.72
C LEU A 64 32.70 5.55 -21.12
N LEU A 65 32.98 4.33 -21.59
CA LEU A 65 33.50 4.07 -22.91
C LEU A 65 32.59 4.66 -24.00
N VAL A 66 31.30 4.35 -23.97
CA VAL A 66 30.33 4.86 -24.95
C VAL A 66 30.17 6.37 -24.82
N LEU A 67 29.97 6.87 -23.59
CA LEU A 67 29.76 8.29 -23.33
C LEU A 67 30.94 9.12 -23.80
N VAL A 68 32.20 8.70 -23.52
CA VAL A 68 33.38 9.42 -23.95
C VAL A 68 33.56 9.32 -25.47
N ALA A 69 33.41 8.14 -26.07
CA ALA A 69 33.58 7.95 -27.50
C ALA A 69 32.56 8.76 -28.32
N VAL A 70 31.25 8.61 -27.99
CA VAL A 70 30.17 9.24 -28.74
C VAL A 70 29.93 10.68 -28.30
N GLY A 71 29.91 10.91 -26.99
CA GLY A 71 29.64 12.24 -26.41
C GLY A 71 30.71 13.27 -26.80
N SER A 72 31.99 12.86 -26.92
CA SER A 72 33.03 13.78 -27.36
C SER A 72 32.86 14.25 -28.81
N VAL A 73 32.35 13.40 -29.69
CA VAL A 73 32.01 13.79 -31.07
C VAL A 73 30.88 14.83 -31.08
N LEU A 74 29.83 14.59 -30.32
CA LEU A 74 28.72 15.54 -30.21
C LEU A 74 29.17 16.86 -29.56
N GLU A 75 29.91 16.82 -28.47
CA GLU A 75 30.46 18.02 -27.81
C GLU A 75 31.40 18.80 -28.75
N GLY A 76 32.12 18.08 -29.60
CA GLY A 76 33.00 18.69 -30.63
C GLY A 76 32.23 19.35 -31.76
N THR A 77 30.97 19.01 -32.00
CA THR A 77 30.17 19.49 -33.14
C THR A 77 29.03 20.44 -32.73
N TRP A 78 28.50 20.27 -31.53
CA TRP A 78 27.35 21.04 -31.04
C TRP A 78 27.77 22.15 -30.06
N ARG A 79 26.85 23.12 -29.83
CA ARG A 79 27.04 24.05 -28.69
C ARG A 79 26.89 23.30 -27.36
N ARG A 80 27.63 23.77 -26.35
CA ARG A 80 27.58 23.20 -24.99
C ARG A 80 26.17 23.16 -24.41
N LEU A 81 25.33 24.17 -24.70
CA LEU A 81 23.94 24.23 -24.22
C LEU A 81 23.06 23.14 -24.86
N ASP A 82 23.14 22.97 -26.16
CA ASP A 82 22.38 21.93 -26.89
C ASP A 82 22.80 20.52 -26.46
N TYR A 83 24.13 20.31 -26.29
CA TYR A 83 24.63 19.05 -25.79
C TYR A 83 24.24 18.78 -24.34
N GLY A 84 24.29 19.80 -23.45
CA GLY A 84 23.82 19.66 -22.06
C GLY A 84 22.32 19.38 -21.98
N ALA A 85 21.51 20.01 -22.84
CA ALA A 85 20.08 19.73 -22.94
C ALA A 85 19.78 18.30 -23.39
N LEU A 86 20.56 17.75 -24.35
CA LEU A 86 20.47 16.34 -24.74
C LEU A 86 20.75 15.42 -23.57
N LEU A 87 21.87 15.63 -22.84
CA LEU A 87 22.23 14.75 -21.71
C LEU A 87 21.13 14.73 -20.64
N LEU A 88 20.61 15.90 -20.27
CA LEU A 88 19.55 15.98 -19.30
C LEU A 88 18.23 15.38 -19.79
N ALA A 89 17.83 15.67 -21.03
CA ALA A 89 16.59 15.15 -21.63
C ALA A 89 16.66 13.62 -21.79
N ALA A 90 17.77 13.08 -22.24
CA ALA A 90 17.98 11.64 -22.38
C ALA A 90 17.91 10.94 -21.00
N GLY A 91 18.55 11.51 -19.97
CA GLY A 91 18.49 10.97 -18.60
C GLY A 91 17.07 10.97 -18.03
N LEU A 92 16.34 12.08 -18.15
CA LEU A 92 14.95 12.17 -17.71
C LEU A 92 14.05 11.19 -18.46
N SER A 93 14.16 11.15 -19.79
CA SER A 93 13.33 10.23 -20.61
C SER A 93 13.64 8.77 -20.32
N THR A 94 14.92 8.42 -20.09
CA THR A 94 15.31 7.07 -19.68
C THR A 94 14.57 6.65 -18.43
N MET A 95 14.68 7.42 -17.36
CA MET A 95 14.06 7.05 -16.08
C MET A 95 12.54 7.17 -16.11
N THR A 96 11.99 8.04 -16.96
CA THR A 96 10.52 8.13 -17.17
C THR A 96 10.01 6.90 -17.92
N CYS A 97 10.65 6.47 -19.00
CA CYS A 97 10.28 5.26 -19.73
C CYS A 97 10.43 4.03 -18.84
N SER A 98 11.53 3.95 -18.09
CA SER A 98 11.73 2.93 -17.06
C SER A 98 10.59 2.92 -16.02
N LEU A 99 10.18 4.08 -15.51
CA LEU A 99 9.06 4.18 -14.57
C LEU A 99 7.75 3.67 -15.17
N LEU A 100 7.49 3.94 -16.45
CA LEU A 100 6.22 3.60 -17.10
C LEU A 100 6.13 2.13 -17.51
N TRP A 101 7.25 1.48 -17.88
CA TRP A 101 7.23 0.13 -18.48
C TRP A 101 8.11 -0.91 -17.78
N ALA A 102 8.97 -0.52 -16.84
CA ALA A 102 9.82 -1.44 -16.10
C ALA A 102 9.54 -1.37 -14.60
N GLU A 103 9.20 -2.49 -13.99
CA GLU A 103 8.99 -2.58 -12.53
C GLU A 103 10.29 -2.68 -11.74
N GLU A 104 11.38 -3.03 -12.39
CA GLU A 104 12.69 -3.31 -11.78
C GLU A 104 13.38 -2.03 -11.28
N VAL A 105 14.30 -2.22 -10.31
CA VAL A 105 15.22 -1.16 -9.88
C VAL A 105 16.18 -0.84 -11.01
N SER A 106 16.29 0.45 -11.37
CA SER A 106 17.14 0.87 -12.48
C SER A 106 18.17 1.92 -12.04
N VAL A 107 19.39 1.75 -12.52
CA VAL A 107 20.54 2.65 -12.31
C VAL A 107 21.43 2.67 -13.56
N GLY A 108 22.11 3.77 -13.79
CA GLY A 108 23.16 3.87 -14.80
C GLY A 108 22.99 4.99 -15.80
N ALA A 109 24.12 5.47 -16.33
CA ALA A 109 24.18 6.49 -17.37
C ALA A 109 23.94 5.91 -18.78
N SER A 110 23.61 4.61 -18.89
CA SER A 110 23.45 3.92 -20.18
C SER A 110 22.40 4.57 -21.08
N GLY A 111 21.25 4.98 -20.52
CA GLY A 111 20.22 5.67 -21.30
C GLY A 111 20.68 7.02 -21.85
N VAL A 112 21.51 7.75 -21.10
CA VAL A 112 22.15 8.97 -21.59
C VAL A 112 23.12 8.65 -22.73
N ALA A 113 23.91 7.57 -22.61
CA ALA A 113 24.79 7.10 -23.67
C ALA A 113 23.99 6.69 -24.93
N TYR A 114 22.88 5.97 -24.77
CA TYR A 114 21.95 5.67 -25.88
C TYR A 114 21.37 6.95 -26.53
N GLY A 115 21.07 7.98 -25.73
CA GLY A 115 20.66 9.28 -26.24
C GLY A 115 21.75 9.93 -27.09
N CYS A 116 23.00 9.88 -26.69
CA CYS A 116 24.13 10.33 -27.49
C CYS A 116 24.25 9.53 -28.78
N VAL A 117 24.07 8.22 -28.75
CA VAL A 117 24.10 7.35 -29.94
C VAL A 117 22.98 7.71 -30.92
N GLY A 118 21.73 7.91 -30.43
CA GLY A 118 20.61 8.34 -31.26
C GLY A 118 20.87 9.67 -31.96
N ALA A 119 21.41 10.67 -31.23
CA ALA A 119 21.78 11.96 -31.78
C ALA A 119 22.91 11.85 -32.80
N LEU A 120 23.91 10.99 -32.55
CA LEU A 120 25.02 10.77 -33.48
C LEU A 120 24.59 10.14 -34.79
N ILE A 121 23.61 9.23 -34.78
CA ILE A 121 23.01 8.65 -36.01
C ILE A 121 22.39 9.76 -36.84
N VAL A 122 21.62 10.64 -36.25
CA VAL A 122 20.97 11.75 -36.96
C VAL A 122 22.02 12.71 -37.52
N LEU A 123 23.04 13.07 -36.71
CA LEU A 123 24.16 13.92 -37.13
C LEU A 123 24.86 13.31 -38.36
N GLY A 124 25.19 12.02 -38.29
CA GLY A 124 25.91 11.31 -39.35
C GLY A 124 25.10 11.16 -40.63
N ARG A 125 23.81 11.01 -40.56
CA ARG A 125 22.94 10.94 -41.76
C ARG A 125 22.68 12.31 -42.37
N ARG A 126 22.40 13.32 -41.54
CA ARG A 126 21.96 14.63 -42.03
C ARG A 126 23.13 15.52 -42.48
N TYR A 127 24.28 15.41 -41.86
CA TYR A 127 25.44 16.27 -42.06
C TYR A 127 26.67 15.47 -42.51
N ARG A 128 26.45 14.40 -43.30
CA ARG A 128 27.50 13.49 -43.73
C ARG A 128 28.59 14.19 -44.56
N ALA A 129 28.19 15.20 -45.36
CA ALA A 129 29.11 15.93 -46.23
C ALA A 129 30.11 16.82 -45.44
N GLU A 130 29.64 17.34 -44.30
CA GLU A 130 30.38 18.28 -43.47
C GLU A 130 31.30 17.57 -42.44
N LEU A 131 31.11 16.24 -42.26
CA LEU A 131 31.90 15.45 -41.33
C LEU A 131 33.26 15.06 -41.93
N SER A 132 34.30 15.05 -41.09
CA SER A 132 35.61 14.47 -41.41
C SER A 132 35.46 12.98 -41.82
N PRO A 133 36.47 12.41 -42.56
CA PRO A 133 36.44 10.99 -42.89
C PRO A 133 36.30 10.06 -41.68
N VAL A 134 36.89 10.39 -40.54
CA VAL A 134 36.78 9.67 -39.29
C VAL A 134 35.37 9.85 -38.69
N GLY A 135 34.83 11.08 -38.69
CA GLY A 135 33.50 11.39 -38.24
C GLY A 135 32.44 10.63 -39.05
N ARG A 136 32.58 10.50 -40.37
CA ARG A 136 31.67 9.70 -41.23
C ARG A 136 31.67 8.22 -40.94
N ARG A 137 32.82 7.65 -40.49
CA ARG A 137 32.92 6.25 -40.08
C ARG A 137 32.27 5.99 -38.70
N LEU A 138 32.38 6.96 -37.81
CA LEU A 138 31.89 6.85 -36.43
C LEU A 138 30.46 7.32 -36.26
N ALA A 139 29.86 8.03 -37.22
CA ALA A 139 28.52 8.59 -37.18
C ALA A 139 27.58 7.95 -38.21
N GLY A 140 26.29 8.12 -38.04
CA GLY A 140 25.28 7.55 -38.98
C GLY A 140 25.23 6.03 -38.93
N GLU A 141 25.32 5.40 -40.09
CA GLU A 141 25.20 3.94 -40.21
C GLU A 141 26.37 3.17 -39.60
N GLY A 142 27.52 3.79 -39.44
CA GLY A 142 28.71 3.17 -38.80
C GLY A 142 28.51 2.85 -37.30
N VAL A 143 27.53 3.47 -36.68
CA VAL A 143 27.17 3.21 -35.26
C VAL A 143 26.18 2.03 -35.13
N LEU A 144 25.46 1.66 -36.21
CA LEU A 144 24.44 0.62 -36.15
C LEU A 144 24.90 -0.73 -35.60
N PRO A 145 26.09 -1.26 -35.98
CA PRO A 145 26.60 -2.50 -35.39
C PRO A 145 26.71 -2.42 -33.87
N THR A 146 27.23 -1.29 -33.35
CA THR A 146 27.34 -1.06 -31.91
C THR A 146 25.97 -1.02 -31.24
N VAL A 147 24.99 -0.34 -31.85
CA VAL A 147 23.62 -0.29 -31.36
C VAL A 147 23.00 -1.69 -31.32
N LEU A 148 23.18 -2.48 -32.38
CA LEU A 148 22.66 -3.85 -32.46
C LEU A 148 23.29 -4.76 -31.40
N VAL A 149 24.60 -4.65 -31.15
CA VAL A 149 25.25 -5.42 -30.09
C VAL A 149 24.70 -5.04 -28.71
N PHE A 150 24.54 -3.75 -28.41
CA PHE A 150 24.01 -3.31 -27.14
C PHE A 150 22.53 -3.69 -26.96
N LEU A 151 21.70 -3.61 -27.99
CA LEU A 151 20.31 -4.08 -27.94
C LEU A 151 20.25 -5.59 -27.71
N TRP A 152 21.09 -6.36 -28.40
CA TRP A 152 21.18 -7.81 -28.22
C TRP A 152 21.65 -8.17 -26.79
N MET A 153 22.70 -7.51 -26.30
CA MET A 153 23.14 -7.70 -24.91
C MET A 153 22.04 -7.34 -23.90
N GLY A 154 21.32 -6.24 -24.12
CA GLY A 154 20.20 -5.85 -23.27
C GLY A 154 19.06 -6.86 -23.29
N TRP A 155 18.80 -7.48 -24.43
CA TRP A 155 17.76 -8.49 -24.57
C TRP A 155 18.11 -9.82 -23.90
N THR A 156 19.40 -10.20 -23.93
CA THR A 156 19.90 -11.48 -23.41
C THR A 156 20.32 -11.43 -21.94
N SER A 157 20.48 -10.23 -21.37
CA SER A 157 20.94 -10.03 -19.99
C SER A 157 19.79 -9.75 -19.05
N VAL A 158 19.72 -10.51 -17.95
CA VAL A 158 18.74 -10.27 -16.88
C VAL A 158 19.08 -8.96 -16.16
N GLY A 159 18.07 -8.15 -15.85
CA GLY A 159 18.23 -6.91 -15.10
C GLY A 159 18.72 -5.72 -15.92
N VAL A 160 18.58 -5.77 -17.26
CA VAL A 160 18.84 -4.63 -18.15
C VAL A 160 17.52 -3.90 -18.46
N ASP A 161 17.50 -2.61 -18.20
CA ASP A 161 16.35 -1.73 -18.43
C ASP A 161 16.23 -1.30 -19.90
N ASN A 162 15.68 -2.19 -20.72
CA ASN A 162 15.49 -1.92 -22.15
C ASN A 162 14.49 -0.79 -22.42
N ALA A 163 13.49 -0.61 -21.56
CA ALA A 163 12.52 0.49 -21.69
C ALA A 163 13.21 1.84 -21.49
N GLY A 164 14.05 1.95 -20.48
CA GLY A 164 14.87 3.13 -20.23
C GLY A 164 15.84 3.41 -21.38
N HIS A 165 16.55 2.39 -21.89
CA HIS A 165 17.45 2.53 -23.05
C HIS A 165 16.74 3.07 -24.29
N LEU A 166 15.55 2.53 -24.59
CA LEU A 166 14.74 2.99 -25.72
C LEU A 166 14.30 4.45 -25.52
N GLY A 167 13.90 4.85 -24.32
CA GLY A 167 13.55 6.23 -24.00
C GLY A 167 14.68 7.20 -24.26
N GLY A 168 15.88 6.88 -23.79
CA GLY A 168 17.07 7.68 -24.05
C GLY A 168 17.42 7.75 -25.55
N PHE A 169 17.40 6.63 -26.23
CA PHE A 169 17.71 6.53 -27.66
C PHE A 169 16.75 7.36 -28.54
N VAL A 170 15.42 7.21 -28.32
CA VAL A 170 14.42 7.98 -29.05
C VAL A 170 14.58 9.47 -28.80
N THR A 171 14.83 9.88 -27.55
CA THR A 171 15.12 11.27 -27.22
C THR A 171 16.34 11.78 -27.99
N GLY A 172 17.39 10.99 -28.10
CA GLY A 172 18.56 11.32 -28.89
C GLY A 172 18.25 11.55 -30.39
N LEU A 173 17.45 10.67 -31.00
CA LEU A 173 16.97 10.83 -32.38
C LEU A 173 16.16 12.12 -32.56
N LEU A 174 15.25 12.40 -31.65
CA LEU A 174 14.39 13.59 -31.71
C LEU A 174 15.21 14.88 -31.54
N VAL A 175 16.03 14.98 -30.48
CA VAL A 175 16.86 16.17 -30.23
C VAL A 175 17.84 16.39 -31.38
N GLY A 176 18.48 15.33 -31.87
CA GLY A 176 19.40 15.38 -33.01
C GLY A 176 18.74 15.92 -34.27
N ARG A 177 17.43 15.71 -34.45
CA ARG A 177 16.68 16.22 -35.60
C ARG A 177 16.57 17.75 -35.61
N PHE A 178 16.57 18.38 -34.46
CA PHE A 178 16.34 19.81 -34.30
C PHE A 178 17.64 20.61 -34.07
N VAL A 179 18.70 19.96 -33.56
CA VAL A 179 19.99 20.63 -33.31
C VAL A 179 20.82 20.72 -34.59
N LYS A 180 21.39 21.89 -34.86
CA LYS A 180 22.34 22.10 -35.94
C LYS A 180 23.77 22.09 -35.40
N PRO A 181 24.70 21.42 -36.09
CA PRO A 181 26.10 21.38 -35.67
C PRO A 181 26.80 22.70 -36.00
N GLU A 182 26.83 23.62 -35.05
CA GLU A 182 27.35 24.98 -35.27
C GLU A 182 28.83 25.07 -35.59
N ARG A 183 29.60 24.08 -35.13
CA ARG A 183 31.04 24.05 -35.44
C ARG A 183 31.34 23.52 -36.86
N LEU A 184 30.31 23.03 -37.54
CA LEU A 184 30.39 22.56 -38.91
C LEU A 184 29.69 23.50 -39.90
N LEU A 185 28.75 24.32 -39.45
CA LEU A 185 27.93 25.23 -40.26
C LEU A 185 28.02 26.66 -39.72
N ALA A 186 27.52 27.64 -40.49
CA ALA A 186 27.42 29.03 -40.04
C ALA A 186 26.66 29.13 -38.71
N SER A 187 27.18 29.94 -37.79
CA SER A 187 26.63 30.04 -36.41
C SER A 187 25.23 30.67 -36.37
N GLU A 188 24.31 29.99 -35.69
CA GLU A 188 23.01 30.57 -35.32
C GLU A 188 23.14 31.57 -34.14
N PRO A 189 22.21 32.53 -34.01
CA PRO A 189 22.16 33.39 -32.84
C PRO A 189 22.09 32.58 -31.53
N ARG A 190 22.79 33.02 -30.48
CA ARG A 190 22.82 32.35 -29.17
C ARG A 190 21.41 32.23 -28.56
N SER A 191 20.53 33.16 -28.83
CA SER A 191 19.13 33.18 -28.41
C SER A 191 18.35 31.97 -28.95
N VAL A 192 18.61 31.55 -30.21
CA VAL A 192 17.96 30.39 -30.83
C VAL A 192 18.41 29.09 -30.16
N SER A 193 19.69 28.94 -29.87
CA SER A 193 20.21 27.78 -29.11
C SER A 193 19.65 27.75 -27.68
N LEU A 194 19.56 28.88 -27.00
CA LEU A 194 18.96 28.99 -25.67
C LEU A 194 17.48 28.60 -25.68
N ALA A 195 16.70 29.13 -26.65
CA ALA A 195 15.29 28.80 -26.77
C ALA A 195 15.08 27.31 -27.05
N ARG A 196 15.86 26.73 -27.97
CA ARG A 196 15.80 25.31 -28.30
C ARG A 196 16.19 24.42 -27.11
N ALA A 197 17.32 24.69 -26.45
CA ALA A 197 17.77 23.94 -25.29
C ALA A 197 16.74 24.04 -24.14
N GLY A 198 16.23 25.23 -23.89
CA GLY A 198 15.16 25.47 -22.91
C GLY A 198 13.87 24.68 -23.23
N SER A 199 13.45 24.67 -24.50
CA SER A 199 12.26 23.89 -24.92
C SER A 199 12.45 22.39 -24.75
N VAL A 200 13.61 21.86 -25.13
CA VAL A 200 13.93 20.43 -24.96
C VAL A 200 13.87 20.02 -23.49
N VAL A 201 14.49 20.82 -22.63
CA VAL A 201 14.48 20.57 -21.18
C VAL A 201 13.06 20.68 -20.62
N ALA A 202 12.33 21.75 -20.97
CA ALA A 202 10.97 21.99 -20.47
C ALA A 202 10.02 20.83 -20.87
N VAL A 203 10.05 20.39 -22.13
CA VAL A 203 9.23 19.27 -22.60
C VAL A 203 9.61 17.97 -21.86
N SER A 204 10.91 17.71 -21.66
CA SER A 204 11.36 16.52 -20.94
C SER A 204 10.91 16.54 -19.47
N VAL A 205 10.97 17.69 -18.81
CA VAL A 205 10.49 17.88 -17.43
C VAL A 205 8.97 17.68 -17.34
N VAL A 206 8.22 18.25 -18.31
CA VAL A 206 6.75 18.10 -18.34
C VAL A 206 6.36 16.64 -18.55
N LEU A 207 7.01 15.93 -19.48
CA LEU A 207 6.74 14.52 -19.72
C LEU A 207 7.12 13.64 -18.51
N ALA A 208 8.24 13.94 -17.86
CA ALA A 208 8.65 13.27 -16.64
C ALA A 208 7.67 13.50 -15.48
N ALA A 209 7.25 14.75 -15.28
CA ALA A 209 6.24 15.10 -14.27
C ALA A 209 4.89 14.43 -14.57
N ALA A 210 4.45 14.43 -15.83
CA ALA A 210 3.22 13.73 -16.24
C ALA A 210 3.31 12.22 -16.00
N GLY A 211 4.46 11.61 -16.28
CA GLY A 211 4.69 10.19 -16.01
C GLY A 211 4.62 9.84 -14.52
N VAL A 212 5.26 10.63 -13.66
CA VAL A 212 5.18 10.47 -12.20
C VAL A 212 3.75 10.70 -11.73
N PHE A 213 3.12 11.80 -12.13
CA PHE A 213 1.76 12.15 -11.71
C PHE A 213 0.75 11.07 -12.13
N GLY A 214 0.80 10.60 -13.38
CA GLY A 214 -0.12 9.57 -13.87
C GLY A 214 -0.01 8.25 -13.12
N ARG A 215 1.18 7.92 -12.58
CA ARG A 215 1.40 6.75 -11.73
C ARG A 215 1.15 7.00 -10.23
N SER A 216 1.07 8.26 -9.82
CA SER A 216 0.82 8.66 -8.41
C SER A 216 -0.66 8.67 -8.05
N LEU A 217 -1.55 8.31 -8.96
CA LEU A 217 -2.99 8.34 -8.71
C LEU A 217 -3.37 7.30 -7.65
N TRP A 218 -4.17 7.76 -6.70
CA TRP A 218 -4.77 6.92 -5.69
C TRP A 218 -6.14 6.45 -6.15
N ARG A 219 -6.53 5.27 -5.69
CA ARG A 219 -7.87 4.74 -5.90
C ARG A 219 -8.46 4.30 -4.57
N VAL A 220 -9.78 4.30 -4.48
CA VAL A 220 -10.49 3.77 -3.31
C VAL A 220 -10.93 2.36 -3.64
N GLU A 221 -10.46 1.42 -2.85
CA GLU A 221 -10.93 0.04 -2.89
C GLU A 221 -11.95 -0.18 -1.78
N ARG A 222 -12.99 -0.95 -2.11
CA ARG A 222 -14.07 -1.26 -1.19
C ARG A 222 -14.27 -2.75 -1.11
N ASP A 223 -14.39 -3.23 0.10
CA ASP A 223 -14.90 -4.56 0.39
C ASP A 223 -16.34 -4.40 0.91
N ASP A 224 -17.28 -4.78 0.06
CA ASP A 224 -18.70 -4.66 0.40
C ASP A 224 -19.15 -5.69 1.44
N VAL A 225 -18.45 -6.82 1.57
CA VAL A 225 -18.80 -7.87 2.54
C VAL A 225 -18.54 -7.37 3.95
N PHE A 226 -17.36 -6.84 4.19
CA PHE A 226 -16.94 -6.35 5.52
C PHE A 226 -17.21 -4.86 5.73
N GLY A 227 -17.54 -4.11 4.67
CA GLY A 227 -17.73 -2.67 4.78
C GLY A 227 -16.42 -1.92 5.01
N VAL A 228 -15.30 -2.39 4.46
CA VAL A 228 -14.01 -1.70 4.52
C VAL A 228 -13.78 -0.91 3.24
N SER A 229 -13.48 0.37 3.38
CA SER A 229 -13.10 1.25 2.27
C SER A 229 -11.75 1.87 2.58
N VAL A 230 -10.77 1.70 1.69
CA VAL A 230 -9.41 2.20 1.85
C VAL A 230 -8.93 2.88 0.59
N ALA A 231 -8.39 4.09 0.73
CA ALA A 231 -7.65 4.71 -0.35
C ALA A 231 -6.23 4.13 -0.40
N MET A 232 -5.80 3.74 -1.58
CA MET A 232 -4.48 3.15 -1.78
C MET A 232 -3.85 3.59 -3.09
N PRO A 233 -2.52 3.48 -3.24
CA PRO A 233 -1.86 3.77 -4.50
C PRO A 233 -2.39 2.88 -5.63
N GLY A 234 -2.61 3.45 -6.82
CA GLY A 234 -3.17 2.73 -7.96
C GLY A 234 -2.29 1.60 -8.51
N SER A 235 -1.03 1.56 -8.13
CA SER A 235 -0.06 0.51 -8.47
C SER A 235 -0.27 -0.79 -7.69
N TRP A 236 -0.92 -0.75 -6.53
CA TRP A 236 -1.14 -1.92 -5.69
C TRP A 236 -2.10 -2.90 -6.37
N ARG A 237 -1.76 -4.17 -6.33
CA ARG A 237 -2.56 -5.26 -6.93
C ARG A 237 -3.21 -6.09 -5.84
N GLN A 238 -4.43 -6.52 -6.10
CA GLN A 238 -5.12 -7.46 -5.22
C GLN A 238 -4.36 -8.78 -5.19
N GLY A 239 -4.00 -9.22 -3.99
CA GLY A 239 -3.36 -10.52 -3.77
C GLY A 239 -4.42 -11.62 -3.69
N ALA A 240 -4.04 -12.83 -4.08
CA ALA A 240 -4.83 -14.02 -3.79
C ALA A 240 -4.57 -14.42 -2.33
N ASP A 241 -5.43 -13.98 -1.41
CA ASP A 241 -5.42 -14.53 -0.07
C ASP A 241 -6.28 -15.81 -0.02
N ARG A 242 -5.69 -16.90 0.47
CA ARG A 242 -6.36 -18.22 0.62
C ARG A 242 -7.49 -18.19 1.67
N LEU A 243 -7.59 -17.12 2.46
CA LEU A 243 -8.55 -16.96 3.56
C LEU A 243 -9.71 -16.00 3.23
N GLY A 244 -9.84 -15.54 1.96
CA GLY A 244 -10.90 -14.60 1.58
C GLY A 244 -10.75 -13.20 2.17
N ARG A 245 -9.55 -12.82 2.62
CA ARG A 245 -9.24 -11.50 3.17
C ARG A 245 -9.06 -10.48 2.06
N LEU A 246 -9.43 -9.24 2.32
CA LEU A 246 -9.06 -8.14 1.46
C LEU A 246 -7.54 -7.92 1.57
N ALA A 247 -6.79 -8.28 0.54
CA ALA A 247 -5.35 -8.17 0.54
C ALA A 247 -4.83 -7.49 -0.73
N PHE A 248 -3.95 -6.52 -0.55
CA PHE A 248 -3.28 -5.79 -1.63
C PHE A 248 -1.78 -5.70 -1.37
N SER A 249 -1.01 -5.70 -2.42
CA SER A 249 0.44 -5.49 -2.32
C SER A 249 1.00 -4.82 -3.57
N ASN A 250 2.09 -4.09 -3.37
CA ASN A 250 3.00 -3.77 -4.47
C ASN A 250 4.16 -4.78 -4.42
N GLY A 251 4.35 -5.54 -5.46
CA GLY A 251 5.49 -6.45 -5.56
C GLY A 251 6.68 -5.72 -6.18
N LEU A 252 7.79 -5.60 -5.46
CA LEU A 252 9.06 -5.19 -6.04
C LEU A 252 10.01 -6.39 -5.96
N PRO A 253 10.35 -7.01 -7.10
CA PRO A 253 11.28 -8.13 -7.09
C PRO A 253 12.60 -7.77 -6.39
N GLY A 254 12.97 -8.55 -5.37
CA GLY A 254 14.22 -8.38 -4.63
C GLY A 254 14.26 -7.32 -3.52
N LEU A 255 13.19 -6.52 -3.31
CA LEU A 255 13.17 -5.44 -2.31
C LEU A 255 12.11 -5.63 -1.21
N GLY A 256 11.44 -6.80 -1.17
CA GLY A 256 10.30 -7.02 -0.31
C GLY A 256 9.00 -6.40 -0.86
N ARG A 257 7.95 -6.45 -0.06
CA ARG A 257 6.60 -5.99 -0.46
C ARG A 257 6.06 -5.06 0.60
N ALA A 258 5.47 -3.96 0.16
CA ALA A 258 4.50 -3.30 1.01
C ALA A 258 3.15 -3.98 0.79
N SER A 259 2.44 -4.29 1.87
CA SER A 259 1.16 -4.97 1.81
C SER A 259 0.15 -4.35 2.76
N PHE A 260 -1.13 -4.53 2.43
CA PHE A 260 -2.27 -4.24 3.28
C PHE A 260 -3.18 -5.46 3.27
N ALA A 261 -3.63 -5.87 4.44
CA ALA A 261 -4.66 -6.90 4.60
C ALA A 261 -5.70 -6.44 5.62
N ALA A 262 -6.97 -6.72 5.34
CA ALA A 262 -8.08 -6.44 6.23
C ALA A 262 -8.92 -7.69 6.45
N GLU A 263 -9.33 -7.92 7.69
CA GLU A 263 -10.19 -9.02 8.12
C GLU A 263 -11.17 -8.52 9.18
N ALA A 264 -12.40 -9.02 9.17
CA ALA A 264 -13.35 -8.81 10.25
C ALA A 264 -13.47 -10.10 11.06
N ILE A 265 -13.07 -10.07 12.32
CA ILE A 265 -13.12 -11.18 13.25
C ILE A 265 -14.39 -11.06 14.06
N GLU A 266 -15.25 -12.09 14.00
CA GLU A 266 -16.46 -12.15 14.83
C GLU A 266 -16.11 -12.58 16.25
N ALA A 267 -16.38 -11.72 17.22
CA ALA A 267 -16.07 -11.98 18.63
C ALA A 267 -17.26 -12.60 19.40
N GLY A 268 -18.47 -12.58 18.81
CA GLY A 268 -19.71 -13.09 19.42
C GLY A 268 -20.26 -12.29 20.60
N GLU A 269 -19.52 -11.30 21.08
CA GLU A 269 -19.81 -10.31 22.10
C GLU A 269 -19.22 -8.97 21.63
N PRO A 270 -19.58 -7.82 22.25
CA PRO A 270 -18.94 -6.56 21.90
C PRO A 270 -17.43 -6.71 21.86
N GLY A 271 -16.85 -6.51 20.67
CA GLY A 271 -15.47 -6.86 20.36
C GLY A 271 -14.49 -6.06 21.22
N ASP A 272 -13.54 -6.75 21.84
CA ASP A 272 -12.44 -6.15 22.57
C ASP A 272 -11.19 -6.07 21.67
N GLY A 273 -10.91 -4.86 21.18
CA GLY A 273 -9.74 -4.61 20.34
C GLY A 273 -8.41 -4.86 21.04
N GLU A 274 -8.34 -4.67 22.36
CA GLU A 274 -7.13 -4.92 23.14
C GLU A 274 -6.87 -6.43 23.27
N LEU A 275 -7.91 -7.20 23.59
CA LEU A 275 -7.81 -8.66 23.67
C LEU A 275 -7.37 -9.27 22.32
N GLN A 276 -7.94 -8.80 21.22
CA GLN A 276 -7.55 -9.26 19.89
C GLN A 276 -6.12 -8.85 19.52
N ALA A 277 -5.68 -7.66 19.92
CA ALA A 277 -4.31 -7.22 19.72
C ALA A 277 -3.31 -8.06 20.52
N VAL A 278 -3.61 -8.40 21.77
CA VAL A 278 -2.80 -9.31 22.59
C VAL A 278 -2.77 -10.71 21.96
N HIS A 279 -3.91 -11.24 21.56
CA HIS A 279 -3.99 -12.54 20.90
C HIS A 279 -3.15 -12.58 19.61
N PHE A 280 -3.18 -11.52 18.80
CA PHE A 280 -2.35 -11.39 17.59
C PHE A 280 -0.86 -11.38 17.95
N MET A 281 -0.47 -10.67 18.99
CA MET A 281 0.93 -10.67 19.46
C MET A 281 1.39 -12.06 19.89
N GLU A 282 0.54 -12.80 20.60
CA GLU A 282 0.86 -14.14 21.10
C GLU A 282 0.89 -15.21 20.00
N THR A 283 0.01 -15.11 19.02
CA THR A 283 -0.17 -16.13 17.97
C THR A 283 0.60 -15.85 16.69
N THR A 284 0.74 -14.57 16.31
CA THR A 284 1.35 -14.17 15.03
C THR A 284 2.73 -13.57 15.20
N LEU A 285 2.96 -12.82 16.29
CA LEU A 285 4.22 -12.12 16.55
C LEU A 285 5.05 -12.76 17.66
N SER A 286 4.73 -13.99 18.06
CA SER A 286 5.54 -14.72 19.04
C SER A 286 6.89 -15.13 18.45
N PRO A 287 8.00 -15.05 19.21
CA PRO A 287 9.36 -15.38 18.73
C PRO A 287 9.52 -16.79 18.15
N GLY A 288 8.63 -17.73 18.49
CA GLY A 288 8.62 -19.09 17.99
C GLY A 288 7.83 -19.32 16.69
N VAL A 289 7.08 -18.31 16.24
CA VAL A 289 6.23 -18.40 15.06
C VAL A 289 6.99 -17.82 13.86
N ALA A 290 7.20 -18.63 12.83
CA ALA A 290 7.73 -18.17 11.55
C ALA A 290 6.58 -17.52 10.77
N ALA A 291 6.47 -16.19 10.80
CA ALA A 291 5.60 -15.48 9.87
C ALA A 291 6.17 -15.60 8.44
N PRO A 292 5.31 -15.60 7.41
CA PRO A 292 5.77 -15.68 6.01
C PRO A 292 6.79 -14.59 5.63
N GLU A 293 6.77 -13.46 6.32
CA GLU A 293 7.60 -12.28 6.07
C GLU A 293 8.85 -12.19 6.98
N GLY A 294 9.04 -13.13 7.90
CA GLY A 294 10.23 -13.19 8.76
C GLY A 294 9.95 -13.44 10.24
N ARG A 295 10.99 -13.38 11.07
CA ARG A 295 10.89 -13.50 12.53
C ARG A 295 10.55 -12.16 13.14
N PRO A 296 9.53 -12.07 14.03
CA PRO A 296 9.22 -10.82 14.69
C PRO A 296 10.30 -10.44 15.71
N VAL A 297 10.68 -9.17 15.65
CA VAL A 297 11.57 -8.49 16.60
C VAL A 297 10.97 -7.14 16.96
N ASN A 298 11.39 -6.53 18.07
CA ASN A 298 10.94 -5.20 18.47
C ASN A 298 9.41 -5.02 18.49
N VAL A 299 8.68 -6.03 19.01
CA VAL A 299 7.21 -5.98 19.11
C VAL A 299 6.81 -4.95 20.17
N ARG A 300 5.92 -4.01 19.81
CA ARG A 300 5.43 -2.92 20.67
C ARG A 300 3.91 -2.82 20.62
N GLY A 301 3.29 -2.60 21.74
CA GLY A 301 1.84 -2.43 21.89
C GLY A 301 1.24 -3.51 22.77
N PRO A 302 -0.11 -3.62 22.85
CA PRO A 302 -1.06 -2.73 22.21
C PRO A 302 -1.03 -1.32 22.79
N VAL A 303 -1.20 -0.32 21.92
CA VAL A 303 -1.33 1.10 22.33
C VAL A 303 -2.60 1.71 21.72
N PRO A 304 -3.29 2.63 22.43
CA PRO A 304 -4.48 3.28 21.89
C PRO A 304 -4.19 4.03 20.59
N ALA A 305 -5.10 3.89 19.64
CA ALA A 305 -5.08 4.57 18.34
C ALA A 305 -6.50 5.02 17.94
N TRP A 306 -6.62 5.80 16.87
CA TRP A 306 -7.88 6.25 16.32
C TRP A 306 -7.95 5.92 14.82
N VAL A 307 -9.02 5.24 14.41
CA VAL A 307 -9.24 4.83 13.02
C VAL A 307 -10.70 5.02 12.68
N SER A 308 -10.99 5.64 11.54
CA SER A 308 -12.36 5.84 11.05
C SER A 308 -13.31 6.47 12.09
N GLY A 309 -12.79 7.41 12.90
CA GLY A 309 -13.56 8.08 13.96
C GLY A 309 -13.85 7.24 15.21
N GLY A 310 -13.27 6.03 15.33
CA GLY A 310 -13.42 5.14 16.46
C GLY A 310 -12.10 4.86 17.20
N ARG A 311 -12.22 4.39 18.43
CA ARG A 311 -11.06 3.89 19.19
C ARG A 311 -10.58 2.60 18.58
N ALA A 312 -9.26 2.45 18.54
CA ALA A 312 -8.58 1.25 18.06
C ALA A 312 -7.39 0.92 18.97
N GLN A 313 -6.84 -0.27 18.81
CA GLN A 313 -5.54 -0.65 19.39
C GLN A 313 -4.54 -0.84 18.26
N GLN A 314 -3.31 -0.41 18.47
CA GLN A 314 -2.22 -0.53 17.51
C GLN A 314 -1.10 -1.40 18.06
N VAL A 315 -0.64 -2.32 17.24
CA VAL A 315 0.58 -3.12 17.46
C VAL A 315 1.57 -2.78 16.36
N GLN A 316 2.84 -2.66 16.72
CA GLN A 316 3.94 -2.47 15.78
C GLN A 316 5.00 -3.54 16.00
N ALA A 317 5.62 -4.00 14.93
CA ALA A 317 6.73 -4.94 14.98
C ALA A 317 7.68 -4.72 13.81
N GLU A 318 8.89 -5.23 13.94
CA GLU A 318 9.84 -5.43 12.85
C GLU A 318 9.95 -6.92 12.59
N LEU A 319 9.93 -7.33 11.32
CA LEU A 319 10.06 -8.71 10.89
C LEU A 319 11.41 -8.88 10.20
N GLN A 320 12.27 -9.76 10.70
CA GLN A 320 13.58 -10.07 10.12
C GLN A 320 13.48 -11.27 9.20
N GLY A 321 13.52 -11.06 7.89
CA GLY A 321 13.42 -12.08 6.86
C GLY A 321 14.65 -12.15 5.95
N PRO A 322 14.68 -13.13 5.03
CA PRO A 322 15.78 -13.28 4.05
C PRO A 322 15.93 -12.06 3.12
N GLY A 323 14.85 -11.29 2.91
CA GLY A 323 14.83 -10.08 2.08
C GLY A 323 15.11 -8.79 2.84
N GLY A 324 15.59 -8.86 4.09
CA GLY A 324 15.80 -7.69 4.94
C GLY A 324 14.70 -7.50 5.99
N ALA A 325 14.77 -6.40 6.73
CA ALA A 325 13.78 -6.07 7.74
C ALA A 325 12.52 -5.45 7.11
N THR A 326 11.37 -5.82 7.66
CA THR A 326 10.04 -5.32 7.25
C THR A 326 9.33 -4.75 8.46
N HIS A 327 8.83 -3.53 8.36
CA HIS A 327 7.96 -2.95 9.39
C HIS A 327 6.55 -3.51 9.28
N LEU A 328 5.92 -3.74 10.41
CA LEU A 328 4.52 -4.15 10.54
C LEU A 328 3.78 -3.17 11.44
N ARG A 329 2.58 -2.78 11.01
CA ARG A 329 1.59 -2.05 11.82
C ARG A 329 0.26 -2.78 11.72
N ALA A 330 -0.27 -3.26 12.84
CA ALA A 330 -1.59 -3.84 12.93
C ALA A 330 -2.51 -2.94 13.75
N LEU A 331 -3.74 -2.75 13.27
CA LEU A 331 -4.77 -1.95 13.91
C LEU A 331 -5.99 -2.85 14.18
N PHE A 332 -6.52 -2.77 15.39
CA PHE A 332 -7.66 -3.55 15.86
C PHE A 332 -8.78 -2.59 16.22
N VAL A 333 -9.81 -2.54 15.36
CA VAL A 333 -10.93 -1.58 15.47
C VAL A 333 -12.19 -2.32 15.88
N PRO A 334 -12.65 -2.21 17.12
CA PRO A 334 -13.90 -2.84 17.55
C PRO A 334 -15.11 -2.12 16.94
N ARG A 335 -16.07 -2.90 16.47
CA ARG A 335 -17.39 -2.45 15.96
C ARG A 335 -18.46 -3.48 16.31
N GLY A 336 -19.18 -3.28 17.40
CA GLY A 336 -20.16 -4.24 17.89
C GLY A 336 -19.53 -5.60 18.17
N GLU A 337 -20.07 -6.66 17.60
CA GLU A 337 -19.54 -8.03 17.74
C GLU A 337 -18.32 -8.33 16.86
N PHE A 338 -17.83 -7.35 16.08
CA PHE A 338 -16.68 -7.52 15.19
C PHE A 338 -15.48 -6.75 15.68
N VAL A 339 -14.29 -7.28 15.41
CA VAL A 339 -13.03 -6.56 15.48
C VAL A 339 -12.40 -6.59 14.10
N TYR A 340 -12.23 -5.41 13.50
CA TYR A 340 -11.53 -5.28 12.23
C TYR A 340 -10.04 -5.29 12.48
N GLN A 341 -9.36 -6.29 11.96
CA GLN A 341 -7.90 -6.41 11.97
C GLN A 341 -7.36 -5.89 10.65
N LEU A 342 -6.56 -4.83 10.71
CA LEU A 342 -6.00 -4.14 9.56
C LEU A 342 -4.47 -4.20 9.67
N VAL A 343 -3.83 -4.92 8.79
CA VAL A 343 -2.37 -5.15 8.83
C VAL A 343 -1.70 -4.47 7.65
N PHE A 344 -0.70 -3.65 7.95
CA PHE A 344 0.16 -2.98 6.97
C PHE A 344 1.59 -3.45 7.16
N THR A 345 2.27 -3.76 6.06
CA THR A 345 3.70 -4.04 6.08
C THR A 345 4.43 -3.22 5.03
N TRP A 346 5.69 -2.87 5.28
CA TRP A 346 6.56 -2.21 4.31
C TRP A 346 8.04 -2.48 4.64
N PRO A 347 8.92 -2.59 3.61
CA PRO A 347 10.34 -2.83 3.82
C PRO A 347 11.04 -1.66 4.54
N GLU A 348 12.00 -1.98 5.43
CA GLU A 348 12.85 -0.98 6.08
C GLU A 348 13.66 -0.13 5.08
N ALA A 349 14.01 -0.71 3.93
CA ALA A 349 14.66 0.01 2.84
C ALA A 349 13.83 1.21 2.32
N PHE A 350 12.55 1.31 2.70
CA PHE A 350 11.63 2.38 2.29
C PHE A 350 11.12 3.20 3.49
N PRO A 351 11.98 3.92 4.22
CA PRO A 351 11.59 4.59 5.46
C PRO A 351 10.47 5.63 5.27
N ARG A 352 10.39 6.27 4.10
CA ARG A 352 9.31 7.22 3.78
C ARG A 352 7.97 6.56 3.46
N TYR A 353 7.95 5.24 3.31
CA TYR A 353 6.72 4.53 3.03
C TYR A 353 5.73 4.57 4.20
N VAL A 354 6.21 4.89 5.40
CA VAL A 354 5.35 5.16 6.57
C VAL A 354 4.30 6.23 6.24
N HIS A 355 4.62 7.25 5.44
CA HIS A 355 3.66 8.30 5.04
C HIS A 355 2.55 7.78 4.12
N VAL A 356 2.86 6.76 3.28
CA VAL A 356 1.85 6.08 2.47
C VAL A 356 0.88 5.34 3.38
N VAL A 357 1.40 4.57 4.34
CA VAL A 357 0.58 3.85 5.33
C VAL A 357 -0.22 4.82 6.19
N ASP A 358 0.38 5.92 6.67
CA ASP A 358 -0.32 6.95 7.46
C ASP A 358 -1.50 7.54 6.68
N ARG A 359 -1.32 7.82 5.40
CA ARG A 359 -2.40 8.29 4.53
C ARG A 359 -3.48 7.23 4.33
N MET A 360 -3.12 5.97 4.08
CA MET A 360 -4.07 4.87 3.97
C MET A 360 -4.92 4.75 5.24
N VAL A 361 -4.30 4.82 6.41
CA VAL A 361 -4.98 4.78 7.72
C VAL A 361 -5.90 5.99 7.91
N ALA A 362 -5.46 7.19 7.55
CA ALA A 362 -6.25 8.41 7.68
C ALA A 362 -7.49 8.43 6.78
N GLU A 363 -7.38 7.86 5.57
CA GLU A 363 -8.47 7.80 4.59
C GLU A 363 -9.30 6.50 4.68
N LEU A 364 -8.95 5.57 5.59
CA LEU A 364 -9.70 4.33 5.81
C LEU A 364 -11.07 4.64 6.43
N ARG A 365 -12.10 3.97 5.93
CA ARG A 365 -13.47 4.06 6.45
C ARG A 365 -14.03 2.67 6.70
N LEU A 366 -14.75 2.54 7.80
CA LEU A 366 -15.61 1.39 8.07
C LEU A 366 -17.05 1.81 7.78
N GLU A 367 -17.57 1.29 6.66
CA GLU A 367 -18.92 1.54 6.13
C GLU A 367 -19.86 0.40 6.55
N GLU A 368 -21.14 0.53 6.26
CA GLU A 368 -22.09 -0.54 6.54
C GLU A 368 -21.75 -1.83 5.75
N PRO A 369 -21.55 -2.98 6.41
CA PRO A 369 -21.28 -4.25 5.75
C PRO A 369 -22.48 -4.77 4.96
N ALA A 370 -22.26 -5.72 4.05
CA ALA A 370 -23.31 -6.28 3.20
C ALA A 370 -24.50 -6.80 4.02
N MET A 371 -24.24 -7.49 5.12
CA MET A 371 -25.29 -8.05 5.97
C MET A 371 -26.28 -6.99 6.47
N LEU A 372 -25.80 -5.81 6.84
CA LEU A 372 -26.67 -4.73 7.34
C LEU A 372 -27.44 -4.05 6.19
N ARG A 373 -26.78 -3.83 5.06
CA ARG A 373 -27.43 -3.26 3.87
C ARG A 373 -28.52 -4.18 3.33
N GLU A 374 -28.28 -5.49 3.28
CA GLU A 374 -29.25 -6.49 2.84
C GLU A 374 -30.41 -6.61 3.81
N ALA A 375 -30.18 -6.63 5.12
CA ALA A 375 -31.24 -6.64 6.13
C ALA A 375 -32.09 -5.38 6.02
N ARG A 376 -31.50 -4.21 5.83
CA ARG A 376 -32.22 -2.94 5.61
C ARG A 376 -33.04 -2.98 4.33
N ALA A 377 -32.50 -3.50 3.24
CA ALA A 377 -33.23 -3.64 1.98
C ALA A 377 -34.42 -4.60 2.12
N ARG A 378 -34.29 -5.74 2.83
CA ARG A 378 -35.39 -6.69 3.08
C ARG A 378 -36.48 -6.07 3.92
N ALA A 379 -36.14 -5.34 4.97
CA ALA A 379 -37.13 -4.64 5.80
C ALA A 379 -37.91 -3.57 5.01
N LEU A 380 -37.29 -2.93 4.02
CA LEU A 380 -37.98 -1.98 3.13
C LEU A 380 -38.87 -2.65 2.08
N LEU A 381 -38.48 -3.84 1.59
CA LEU A 381 -39.26 -4.60 0.58
C LEU A 381 -40.50 -5.22 1.15
N VAL A 382 -40.53 -5.61 2.44
CA VAL A 382 -41.65 -6.24 3.10
C VAL A 382 -42.02 -5.48 4.38
N PRO A 383 -42.53 -4.26 4.25
CA PRO A 383 -42.89 -3.44 5.40
C PRO A 383 -43.98 -4.11 6.24
N GLY A 384 -43.78 -4.15 7.55
CA GLY A 384 -44.73 -4.75 8.49
C GLY A 384 -44.61 -6.26 8.69
N ALA A 385 -43.56 -6.90 8.16
CA ALA A 385 -43.22 -8.28 8.49
C ALA A 385 -42.24 -8.34 9.66
N SER A 386 -42.46 -9.23 10.62
CA SER A 386 -41.65 -9.37 11.82
C SER A 386 -40.23 -9.82 11.52
N GLU A 387 -40.04 -10.80 10.64
CA GLU A 387 -38.75 -11.42 10.36
C GLU A 387 -37.72 -10.43 9.76
N PRO A 388 -38.01 -9.65 8.68
CA PRO A 388 -37.06 -8.66 8.16
C PRO A 388 -36.73 -7.54 9.17
N LEU A 389 -37.66 -7.15 10.02
CA LEU A 389 -37.43 -6.17 11.08
C LEU A 389 -36.52 -6.73 12.18
N ALA A 390 -36.71 -8.00 12.56
CA ALA A 390 -35.84 -8.70 13.49
C ALA A 390 -34.42 -8.86 12.94
N GLU A 391 -34.29 -9.23 11.66
CA GLU A 391 -32.98 -9.31 10.98
C GLU A 391 -32.29 -7.94 10.95
N LEU A 392 -33.00 -6.86 10.61
CA LEU A 392 -32.45 -5.51 10.58
C LEU A 392 -31.93 -5.09 11.96
N GLY A 393 -32.74 -5.28 12.99
CA GLY A 393 -32.39 -4.93 14.35
C GLY A 393 -31.21 -5.74 14.86
N THR A 394 -31.19 -7.04 14.59
CA THR A 394 -30.04 -7.91 14.93
C THR A 394 -28.76 -7.47 14.21
N ALA A 395 -28.85 -7.17 12.92
CA ALA A 395 -27.69 -6.70 12.15
C ALA A 395 -27.16 -5.35 12.66
N LEU A 396 -28.04 -4.41 13.00
CA LEU A 396 -27.68 -3.11 13.58
C LEU A 396 -26.95 -3.29 14.91
N ARG A 397 -27.50 -4.10 15.83
CA ARG A 397 -26.89 -4.37 17.12
C ARG A 397 -25.51 -5.02 16.96
N ARG A 398 -25.43 -6.08 16.16
CA ARG A 398 -24.16 -6.80 15.91
C ARG A 398 -23.07 -5.90 15.32
N TRP A 399 -23.45 -4.91 14.55
CA TRP A 399 -22.50 -3.94 13.97
C TRP A 399 -22.25 -2.72 14.87
N GLY A 400 -22.69 -2.74 16.14
CA GLY A 400 -22.42 -1.73 17.15
C GLY A 400 -23.29 -0.47 17.06
N ARG A 401 -24.52 -0.62 16.57
CA ARG A 401 -25.57 0.42 16.58
C ARG A 401 -26.80 -0.04 17.40
N PRO A 402 -26.62 -0.34 18.69
CA PRO A 402 -27.70 -0.91 19.51
C PRO A 402 -28.89 0.06 19.66
N GLU A 403 -28.64 1.37 19.71
CA GLU A 403 -29.71 2.38 19.83
C GLU A 403 -30.63 2.36 18.60
N GLU A 404 -30.07 2.22 17.39
CA GLU A 404 -30.84 2.12 16.15
C GLU A 404 -31.55 0.76 16.02
N ALA A 405 -31.08 -0.28 16.70
CA ALA A 405 -31.65 -1.61 16.68
C ALA A 405 -32.94 -1.72 17.49
N VAL A 406 -33.15 -0.86 18.51
CA VAL A 406 -34.29 -0.95 19.44
C VAL A 406 -35.60 -0.80 18.73
N GLU A 407 -35.76 0.17 17.83
CA GLU A 407 -37.04 0.44 17.13
C GLU A 407 -37.46 -0.75 16.25
N PRO A 408 -36.65 -1.26 15.30
CA PRO A 408 -37.07 -2.40 14.48
C PRO A 408 -37.32 -3.68 15.30
N LEU A 409 -36.50 -3.92 16.36
CA LEU A 409 -36.73 -5.09 17.23
C LEU A 409 -38.02 -4.96 18.06
N THR A 410 -38.35 -3.78 18.55
CA THR A 410 -39.62 -3.54 19.27
C THR A 410 -40.82 -3.79 18.37
N GLU A 411 -40.77 -3.30 17.14
CA GLU A 411 -41.86 -3.53 16.18
C GLU A 411 -41.93 -5.00 15.75
N ALA A 412 -40.80 -5.67 15.57
CA ALA A 412 -40.78 -7.12 15.29
C ALA A 412 -41.40 -7.94 16.42
N VAL A 413 -41.12 -7.61 17.68
CA VAL A 413 -41.73 -8.24 18.86
C VAL A 413 -43.26 -7.96 18.90
N ARG A 414 -43.70 -6.75 18.56
CA ARG A 414 -45.12 -6.40 18.51
C ARG A 414 -45.87 -7.22 17.46
N LEU A 415 -45.25 -7.47 16.30
CA LEU A 415 -45.85 -8.24 15.19
C LEU A 415 -45.85 -9.75 15.46
N ALA A 416 -44.83 -10.27 16.16
CA ALA A 416 -44.71 -11.69 16.48
C ALA A 416 -44.32 -11.90 17.95
N PRO A 417 -45.28 -11.76 18.88
CA PRO A 417 -44.99 -11.78 20.32
C PRO A 417 -44.41 -13.08 20.87
N SER A 418 -44.61 -14.20 20.19
CA SER A 418 -44.14 -15.52 20.64
C SER A 418 -42.70 -15.83 20.22
N GLN A 419 -42.07 -14.97 19.40
CA GLN A 419 -40.68 -15.18 18.97
C GLN A 419 -39.70 -14.80 20.08
N VAL A 420 -39.19 -15.80 20.79
CA VAL A 420 -38.26 -15.63 21.92
C VAL A 420 -36.94 -14.99 21.47
N GLY A 421 -36.37 -15.48 20.36
CA GLY A 421 -35.10 -14.96 19.83
C GLY A 421 -35.10 -13.44 19.57
N THR A 422 -36.22 -12.92 19.01
CA THR A 422 -36.37 -11.47 18.76
C THR A 422 -36.42 -10.66 20.07
N ARG A 423 -37.08 -11.18 21.11
CA ARG A 423 -37.09 -10.54 22.43
C ARG A 423 -35.72 -10.54 23.10
N VAL A 424 -34.95 -11.63 22.93
CA VAL A 424 -33.59 -11.72 23.41
C VAL A 424 -32.71 -10.67 22.74
N GLU A 425 -32.80 -10.52 21.41
CA GLU A 425 -32.05 -9.50 20.68
C GLU A 425 -32.49 -8.07 21.09
N LEU A 426 -33.78 -7.83 21.35
CA LEU A 426 -34.27 -6.57 21.89
C LEU A 426 -33.70 -6.29 23.28
N ALA A 427 -33.68 -7.28 24.18
CA ALA A 427 -33.09 -7.14 25.50
C ALA A 427 -31.59 -6.78 25.42
N ARG A 428 -30.84 -7.46 24.55
CA ARG A 428 -29.43 -7.16 24.31
C ARG A 428 -29.23 -5.75 23.78
N ALA A 429 -29.99 -5.33 22.78
CA ALA A 429 -29.89 -3.98 22.22
C ALA A 429 -30.18 -2.91 23.30
N LEU A 430 -31.14 -3.15 24.17
CA LEU A 430 -31.50 -2.27 25.28
C LEU A 430 -30.36 -2.21 26.34
N PHE A 431 -29.75 -3.34 26.69
CA PHE A 431 -28.59 -3.35 27.60
C PHE A 431 -27.40 -2.61 27.01
N GLU A 432 -27.05 -2.87 25.77
CA GLU A 432 -25.94 -2.26 25.07
C GLU A 432 -26.13 -0.73 24.88
N SER A 433 -27.39 -0.26 24.76
CA SER A 433 -27.76 1.16 24.73
C SER A 433 -27.94 1.81 26.12
N GLY A 434 -27.66 1.09 27.21
CA GLY A 434 -27.74 1.59 28.57
C GLY A 434 -29.16 1.66 29.14
N ARG A 435 -30.19 1.15 28.43
CA ARG A 435 -31.60 1.13 28.85
C ARG A 435 -31.91 -0.10 29.70
N VAL A 436 -31.23 -0.22 30.86
CA VAL A 436 -31.16 -1.43 31.68
C VAL A 436 -32.58 -1.96 32.08
N GLU A 437 -33.44 -1.11 32.62
CA GLU A 437 -34.75 -1.58 33.13
C GLU A 437 -35.67 -2.03 32.00
N GLU A 438 -35.56 -1.45 30.82
CA GLU A 438 -36.32 -1.91 29.66
C GLU A 438 -35.75 -3.22 29.12
N GLY A 439 -34.41 -3.36 29.11
CA GLY A 439 -33.73 -4.60 28.77
C GLY A 439 -34.10 -5.75 29.70
N CYS A 440 -34.21 -5.49 31.00
CA CYS A 440 -34.67 -6.47 31.99
C CYS A 440 -36.12 -6.91 31.75
N ARG A 441 -37.02 -5.98 31.45
CA ARG A 441 -38.42 -6.34 31.11
C ARG A 441 -38.48 -7.24 29.84
N ALA A 442 -37.72 -6.88 28.81
CA ALA A 442 -37.66 -7.70 27.59
C ALA A 442 -37.07 -9.09 27.86
N ALA A 443 -36.09 -9.21 28.73
CA ALA A 443 -35.49 -10.47 29.16
C ALA A 443 -36.46 -11.34 29.97
N GLU A 444 -37.21 -10.74 30.91
CA GLU A 444 -38.25 -11.40 31.70
C GLU A 444 -39.37 -11.90 30.80
N GLU A 445 -39.84 -11.09 29.86
CA GLU A 445 -40.84 -11.50 28.88
C GLU A 445 -40.31 -12.64 27.97
N ALA A 446 -39.03 -12.62 27.54
CA ALA A 446 -38.45 -13.70 26.79
C ALA A 446 -38.49 -15.03 27.55
N GLN A 447 -38.23 -15.02 28.87
CA GLN A 447 -38.33 -16.20 29.72
C GLN A 447 -39.78 -16.73 29.89
N VAL A 448 -40.78 -15.84 29.86
CA VAL A 448 -42.21 -16.28 29.89
C VAL A 448 -42.54 -17.08 28.65
N TYR A 449 -42.07 -16.67 27.46
CA TYR A 449 -42.36 -17.36 26.20
C TYR A 449 -41.42 -18.56 25.93
N GLY A 450 -40.16 -18.54 26.47
CA GLY A 450 -39.19 -19.61 26.30
C GLY A 450 -38.38 -19.87 27.58
N PRO A 451 -39.03 -20.50 28.61
CA PRO A 451 -38.42 -20.66 29.92
C PRO A 451 -37.16 -21.56 29.92
N LEU A 452 -36.98 -22.38 28.92
CA LEU A 452 -35.82 -23.28 28.74
C LEU A 452 -34.94 -22.89 27.55
N GLU A 453 -35.20 -21.74 26.93
CA GLU A 453 -34.30 -21.25 25.88
C GLU A 453 -33.06 -20.59 26.46
N THR A 454 -31.92 -21.06 26.09
CA THR A 454 -30.62 -20.60 26.63
C THR A 454 -30.41 -19.12 26.43
N GLY A 455 -30.87 -18.56 25.29
CA GLY A 455 -30.79 -17.11 25.03
C GLY A 455 -31.64 -16.29 26.01
N ALA A 456 -32.82 -16.75 26.36
CA ALA A 456 -33.70 -16.08 27.34
C ALA A 456 -33.12 -16.16 28.77
N LEU A 457 -32.53 -17.31 29.12
CA LEU A 457 -31.85 -17.50 30.40
C LEU A 457 -30.59 -16.60 30.48
N GLU A 458 -29.82 -16.53 29.41
CA GLU A 458 -28.64 -15.65 29.33
C GLU A 458 -29.01 -14.16 29.46
N ALA A 459 -30.08 -13.73 28.79
CA ALA A 459 -30.59 -12.37 28.95
C ALA A 459 -31.00 -12.07 30.40
N GLY A 460 -31.57 -13.05 31.12
CA GLY A 460 -31.82 -12.96 32.54
C GLY A 460 -30.58 -12.81 33.41
N VAL A 461 -29.48 -13.51 33.08
CA VAL A 461 -28.17 -13.33 33.73
C VAL A 461 -27.66 -11.90 33.53
N ARG A 462 -27.74 -11.39 32.30
CA ARG A 462 -27.33 -10.00 32.00
C ARG A 462 -28.16 -8.97 32.75
N CYS A 463 -29.48 -9.20 32.93
CA CYS A 463 -30.34 -8.32 33.71
C CYS A 463 -29.85 -8.23 35.16
N GLU A 464 -29.59 -9.37 35.82
CA GLU A 464 -29.12 -9.38 37.20
C GLU A 464 -27.70 -8.73 37.35
N LEU A 465 -26.80 -8.94 36.36
CA LEU A 465 -25.51 -8.28 36.33
C LEU A 465 -25.65 -6.76 36.18
N ALA A 466 -26.54 -6.30 35.29
CA ALA A 466 -26.77 -4.88 35.08
C ALA A 466 -27.39 -4.18 36.29
N ARG A 467 -28.15 -4.90 37.10
CA ARG A 467 -28.72 -4.45 38.39
C ARG A 467 -27.70 -4.55 39.54
N GLY A 468 -26.51 -5.12 39.31
CA GLY A 468 -25.52 -5.35 40.35
C GLY A 468 -25.75 -6.56 41.25
N ASN A 469 -26.72 -7.41 40.91
CA ASN A 469 -27.14 -8.59 41.69
C ASN A 469 -26.29 -9.81 41.40
N THR A 470 -25.02 -9.79 41.75
CA THR A 470 -24.02 -10.82 41.38
C THR A 470 -24.43 -12.24 41.83
N GLU A 471 -24.97 -12.39 43.03
CA GLU A 471 -25.41 -13.70 43.54
C GLU A 471 -26.59 -14.30 42.69
N ARG A 472 -27.57 -13.48 42.33
CA ARG A 472 -28.69 -13.91 41.50
C ARG A 472 -28.21 -14.20 40.05
N ALA A 473 -27.26 -13.41 39.54
CA ALA A 473 -26.65 -13.66 38.25
C ALA A 473 -25.97 -15.03 38.21
N LEU A 474 -25.24 -15.40 39.26
CA LEU A 474 -24.59 -16.70 39.38
C LEU A 474 -25.60 -17.83 39.41
N GLN A 475 -26.65 -17.69 40.23
CA GLN A 475 -27.72 -18.69 40.30
C GLN A 475 -28.39 -18.91 38.93
N ARG A 476 -28.75 -17.84 38.22
CA ARG A 476 -29.31 -17.92 36.87
C ARG A 476 -28.35 -18.51 35.83
N LEU A 477 -27.06 -18.24 35.95
CA LEU A 477 -26.04 -18.85 35.10
C LEU A 477 -25.95 -20.35 35.30
N GLU A 478 -26.04 -20.83 36.55
CA GLU A 478 -26.08 -22.25 36.86
C GLU A 478 -27.34 -22.94 36.29
N GLU A 479 -28.51 -22.27 36.37
CA GLU A 479 -29.75 -22.75 35.76
C GLU A 479 -29.58 -22.87 34.24
N ALA A 480 -29.07 -21.85 33.56
CA ALA A 480 -28.84 -21.85 32.12
C ALA A 480 -27.86 -22.97 31.71
N ARG A 481 -26.82 -23.22 32.49
CA ARG A 481 -25.86 -24.31 32.25
C ARG A 481 -26.41 -25.70 32.40
N ARG A 482 -27.47 -25.88 33.21
CA ARG A 482 -28.15 -27.17 33.28
C ARG A 482 -28.93 -27.48 32.00
N VAL A 483 -29.37 -26.43 31.27
CA VAL A 483 -30.08 -26.57 30.00
C VAL A 483 -29.10 -26.86 28.86
N ASP A 484 -28.06 -26.02 28.69
CA ASP A 484 -27.01 -26.22 27.69
C ASP A 484 -25.63 -25.80 28.24
N PRO A 485 -24.82 -26.76 28.74
CA PRO A 485 -23.49 -26.47 29.28
C PRO A 485 -22.47 -25.95 28.25
N ARG A 486 -22.77 -26.14 26.96
CA ARG A 486 -21.80 -25.82 25.86
C ARG A 486 -22.15 -24.54 25.11
N ASP A 487 -23.25 -23.88 25.41
CA ASP A 487 -23.65 -22.65 24.74
C ASP A 487 -22.55 -21.57 24.89
N PRO A 488 -21.99 -21.06 23.79
CA PRO A 488 -20.92 -20.06 23.84
C PRO A 488 -21.35 -18.74 24.51
N ARG A 489 -22.63 -18.39 24.47
CA ARG A 489 -23.19 -17.18 25.10
C ARG A 489 -23.07 -17.22 26.62
N LEU A 490 -23.20 -18.40 27.23
CA LEU A 490 -23.04 -18.57 28.68
C LEU A 490 -21.59 -18.40 29.12
N ARG A 491 -20.61 -18.67 28.25
CA ARG A 491 -19.18 -18.41 28.55
C ARG A 491 -18.89 -16.93 28.63
N ALA A 492 -19.49 -16.13 27.78
CA ALA A 492 -19.36 -14.68 27.80
C ALA A 492 -20.03 -14.07 29.04
N ALA A 493 -21.26 -14.52 29.40
CA ALA A 493 -21.92 -14.12 30.62
C ALA A 493 -21.12 -14.47 31.89
N GLU A 494 -20.47 -15.65 31.91
CA GLU A 494 -19.55 -16.04 32.98
C GLU A 494 -18.31 -15.15 33.04
N ALA A 495 -17.70 -14.83 31.91
CA ALA A 495 -16.55 -13.93 31.87
C ALA A 495 -16.91 -12.53 32.43
N ALA A 496 -18.05 -11.99 32.05
CA ALA A 496 -18.58 -10.74 32.56
C ALA A 496 -18.81 -10.79 34.08
N LEU A 497 -19.41 -11.89 34.56
CA LEU A 497 -19.64 -12.12 35.98
C LEU A 497 -18.32 -12.17 36.77
N ARG A 498 -17.33 -12.91 36.28
CA ARG A 498 -16.01 -12.99 36.91
C ARG A 498 -15.32 -11.63 36.97
N ALA A 499 -15.43 -10.82 35.91
CA ALA A 499 -14.88 -9.47 35.85
C ALA A 499 -15.52 -8.57 36.92
N THR A 500 -16.87 -8.63 37.09
CA THR A 500 -17.62 -7.88 38.10
C THR A 500 -17.22 -8.27 39.50
N VAL A 501 -17.12 -9.57 39.80
CA VAL A 501 -16.66 -10.08 41.12
C VAL A 501 -15.25 -9.60 41.44
N LYS A 502 -14.35 -9.61 40.45
CA LYS A 502 -12.97 -9.17 40.63
C LYS A 502 -12.85 -7.66 40.86
N ALA A 503 -13.72 -6.87 40.27
CA ALA A 503 -13.79 -5.43 40.45
C ALA A 503 -14.41 -5.01 41.79
N GLY A 504 -15.41 -5.75 42.29
CA GLY A 504 -16.08 -5.49 43.55
C GLY A 504 -15.31 -5.98 44.80
N GLY A 505 -14.25 -6.78 44.59
CA GLY A 505 -13.36 -7.26 45.69
C GLY A 505 -12.15 -6.38 45.94
N ARG A 506 -12.09 -5.21 45.36
CA ARG A 506 -11.09 -4.14 45.66
C ARG A 506 -11.84 -2.97 46.32
#